data_9f36a461b3f6154dda7b37fbb53c5caf
#
_entry.id   9f36a461b3f6154dda7b37fbb53c5caf
#
_cell.length_a   1.000
_cell.length_b   1.000
_cell.length_c   1.000
_cell.angle_alpha   90.00
_cell.angle_beta   90.00
_cell.angle_gamma   90.00
#
_symmetry.space_group_name_H-M   'P 1'
#
loop_
_entity.id
_entity.type
_entity.pdbx_description
1 polymer ?
#
loop_
_entity_poly.entity_id
_entity_poly.type
_entity_poly.pdbx_seq_one_letter_code
_entity_poly.pdbx_strand_id
1 'polypeptide(L)'
;MSGMHRQDGFTIVEVLIVSVLMLIVLGATLTTFESFQQTVSVNQKQNTAQDTARNAMDLMSRDLRNLASPTTDEPLALDLNEAQQIIFQSEGRTMPPGSLNAANTTRVRYCLGSDGNLYRQTQTWTTAVFPDVPDSSSCPGIGWPEAGTKLVAENVVNGTRPVFAYNATDPRDVTEVSSTLFVDVNPGRPPTESTLQSSVYLRNQNRKPAAVFSLALANAGTSIIMNASESTDPEEKPLSFTWYVDGVEESGEGANDVVHTKAVSAGTHTVKVRVSDGPLFEDSETQSICVPSPAQGVTCTTP
;
A
#
# COMPACT_ATOMS: atom_id res chain seq x y z
N MET A 1 76.52 18.55 -55.53
CA MET A 1 75.38 18.35 -56.44
C MET A 1 74.12 18.41 -55.61
N SER A 2 73.47 19.58 -55.67
CA SER A 2 72.26 19.90 -54.92
C SER A 2 71.06 19.56 -55.85
N GLY A 3 70.30 18.53 -55.50
CA GLY A 3 69.12 18.17 -56.23
C GLY A 3 67.99 19.19 -55.87
N MET A 4 67.64 20.02 -56.85
CA MET A 4 66.46 20.88 -56.77
C MET A 4 65.21 19.93 -56.84
N HIS A 5 64.50 19.80 -55.70
CA HIS A 5 63.14 19.21 -55.73
C HIS A 5 62.24 20.17 -56.48
N ARG A 6 61.72 19.74 -57.61
CA ARG A 6 60.62 20.39 -58.35
C ARG A 6 59.42 20.44 -57.40
N GLN A 7 58.99 21.61 -57.08
CA GLN A 7 57.64 21.84 -56.43
C GLN A 7 56.62 21.89 -57.59
N ASP A 8 55.95 20.78 -57.83
CA ASP A 8 54.80 20.76 -58.70
C ASP A 8 53.61 21.44 -58.02
N GLY A 9 53.15 22.56 -58.56
CA GLY A 9 52.02 23.32 -58.02
C GLY A 9 50.72 22.54 -58.28
N PHE A 10 49.79 22.64 -57.32
CA PHE A 10 48.44 22.04 -57.45
C PHE A 10 47.67 22.68 -58.59
N THR A 11 46.92 21.87 -59.32
CA THR A 11 46.01 22.35 -60.37
C THR A 11 44.70 22.88 -59.72
N ILE A 12 44.07 23.91 -60.34
CA ILE A 12 42.79 24.44 -59.86
C ILE A 12 41.72 23.37 -59.78
N VAL A 13 41.72 22.39 -60.65
CA VAL A 13 40.78 21.24 -60.68
C VAL A 13 40.97 20.32 -59.46
N GLU A 14 42.23 20.07 -59.10
CA GLU A 14 42.59 19.25 -57.91
C GLU A 14 42.12 19.90 -56.62
N VAL A 15 42.31 21.21 -56.47
CA VAL A 15 41.79 21.98 -55.31
C VAL A 15 40.30 21.96 -55.23
N LEU A 16 39.59 22.05 -56.40
CA LEU A 16 38.15 21.99 -56.47
C LEU A 16 37.61 20.59 -56.07
N ILE A 17 38.19 19.52 -56.54
CA ILE A 17 37.81 18.18 -56.19
C ILE A 17 38.05 17.94 -54.69
N VAL A 18 39.16 18.32 -54.14
CA VAL A 18 39.50 18.16 -52.71
C VAL A 18 38.52 18.99 -51.87
N SER A 19 38.18 20.22 -52.24
CA SER A 19 37.22 21.03 -51.51
C SER A 19 35.82 20.45 -51.49
N VAL A 20 35.33 19.89 -52.60
CA VAL A 20 34.03 19.17 -52.66
C VAL A 20 34.05 17.93 -51.79
N LEU A 21 35.10 17.11 -51.86
CA LEU A 21 35.23 15.93 -51.00
C LEU A 21 35.30 16.30 -49.50
N MET A 22 36.03 17.38 -49.19
CA MET A 22 36.10 17.89 -47.80
C MET A 22 34.71 18.33 -47.27
N LEU A 23 33.88 19.02 -48.09
CA LEU A 23 32.51 19.41 -47.72
C LEU A 23 31.63 18.22 -47.49
N ILE A 24 31.74 17.13 -48.31
CA ILE A 24 30.98 15.90 -48.11
C ILE A 24 31.39 15.22 -46.83
N VAL A 25 32.68 15.07 -46.55
CA VAL A 25 33.18 14.47 -45.30
C VAL A 25 32.78 15.30 -44.10
N LEU A 26 32.92 16.64 -44.17
CA LEU A 26 32.50 17.52 -43.09
C LEU A 26 31.00 17.41 -42.82
N GLY A 27 30.14 17.38 -43.87
CA GLY A 27 28.70 17.18 -43.74
C GLY A 27 28.35 15.87 -43.07
N ALA A 28 28.98 14.77 -43.49
CA ALA A 28 28.79 13.45 -42.87
C ALA A 28 29.25 13.41 -41.41
N THR A 29 30.37 14.07 -41.07
CA THR A 29 30.85 14.12 -39.67
C THR A 29 29.93 14.95 -38.78
N LEU A 30 29.38 16.07 -39.28
CA LEU A 30 28.45 16.90 -38.51
C LEU A 30 27.13 16.14 -38.22
N THR A 31 26.55 15.45 -39.21
CA THR A 31 25.32 14.66 -38.98
C THR A 31 25.53 13.53 -37.99
N THR A 32 26.68 12.87 -38.05
CA THR A 32 27.05 11.80 -37.07
C THR A 32 27.21 12.37 -35.68
N PHE A 33 27.85 13.56 -35.55
CA PHE A 33 28.04 14.22 -34.29
C PHE A 33 26.73 14.70 -33.66
N GLU A 34 25.79 15.24 -34.44
CA GLU A 34 24.45 15.61 -33.97
C GLU A 34 23.69 14.40 -33.46
N SER A 35 23.70 13.28 -34.19
CA SER A 35 23.08 12.03 -33.79
C SER A 35 23.68 11.49 -32.49
N PHE A 36 24.99 11.56 -32.35
CA PHE A 36 25.70 11.15 -31.13
C PHE A 36 25.29 12.04 -29.93
N GLN A 37 25.26 13.36 -30.08
CA GLN A 37 24.85 14.27 -29.01
C GLN A 37 23.39 14.03 -28.58
N GLN A 38 22.48 13.78 -29.52
CA GLN A 38 21.10 13.42 -29.21
C GLN A 38 21.01 12.13 -28.39
N THR A 39 21.75 11.11 -28.78
CA THR A 39 21.80 9.83 -28.07
C THR A 39 22.34 9.98 -26.65
N VAL A 40 23.42 10.73 -26.47
CA VAL A 40 23.99 11.01 -25.14
C VAL A 40 23.00 11.78 -24.26
N SER A 41 22.32 12.80 -24.83
CA SER A 41 21.32 13.58 -24.10
C SER A 41 20.12 12.72 -23.65
N VAL A 42 19.59 11.85 -24.51
CA VAL A 42 18.51 10.92 -24.16
C VAL A 42 18.94 9.94 -23.08
N ASN A 43 20.13 9.33 -23.21
CA ASN A 43 20.65 8.41 -22.20
C ASN A 43 20.84 9.09 -20.84
N GLN A 44 21.32 10.34 -20.83
CA GLN A 44 21.49 11.11 -19.59
C GLN A 44 20.11 11.40 -18.94
N LYS A 45 19.12 11.79 -19.71
CA LYS A 45 17.75 12.01 -19.21
C LYS A 45 17.15 10.73 -18.67
N GLN A 46 17.34 9.59 -19.36
CA GLN A 46 16.86 8.28 -18.91
C GLN A 46 17.49 7.88 -17.58
N ASN A 47 18.82 8.05 -17.43
CA ASN A 47 19.50 7.77 -16.17
C ASN A 47 18.98 8.66 -15.03
N THR A 48 18.80 9.96 -15.29
CA THR A 48 18.24 10.89 -14.29
C THR A 48 16.81 10.49 -13.90
N ALA A 49 15.96 10.13 -14.86
CA ALA A 49 14.61 9.69 -14.59
C ALA A 49 14.56 8.38 -13.77
N GLN A 50 15.45 7.43 -14.07
CA GLN A 50 15.60 6.21 -13.28
C GLN A 50 16.05 6.49 -11.84
N ASP A 51 17.00 7.41 -11.65
CA ASP A 51 17.49 7.77 -10.32
C ASP A 51 16.42 8.49 -9.49
N THR A 52 15.63 9.38 -10.11
CA THR A 52 14.49 10.01 -9.42
C THR A 52 13.41 9.00 -9.07
N ALA A 53 13.11 8.05 -9.95
CA ALA A 53 12.14 6.98 -9.69
C ALA A 53 12.63 6.03 -8.57
N ARG A 54 13.93 5.68 -8.53
CA ARG A 54 14.51 4.90 -7.40
C ARG A 54 14.37 5.65 -6.08
N ASN A 55 14.70 6.94 -6.06
CA ASN A 55 14.54 7.77 -4.87
C ASN A 55 13.08 7.86 -4.43
N ALA A 56 12.13 7.93 -5.37
CA ALA A 56 10.71 7.90 -5.08
C ALA A 56 10.28 6.57 -4.46
N MET A 57 10.75 5.43 -4.99
CA MET A 57 10.47 4.11 -4.45
C MET A 57 11.07 3.91 -3.05
N ASP A 58 12.28 4.41 -2.80
CA ASP A 58 12.90 4.38 -1.48
C ASP A 58 12.14 5.24 -0.47
N LEU A 59 11.66 6.42 -0.90
CA LEU A 59 10.83 7.28 -0.06
C LEU A 59 9.49 6.60 0.27
N MET A 60 8.84 6.04 -0.73
CA MET A 60 7.57 5.30 -0.61
C MET A 60 7.72 4.09 0.32
N SER A 61 8.79 3.31 0.15
CA SER A 61 9.10 2.16 1.00
C SER A 61 9.32 2.58 2.47
N ARG A 62 9.97 3.71 2.71
CA ARG A 62 10.16 4.25 4.08
C ARG A 62 8.84 4.72 4.69
N ASP A 63 8.02 5.43 3.91
CA ASP A 63 6.72 5.91 4.38
C ASP A 63 5.79 4.74 4.70
N LEU A 64 5.74 3.70 3.86
CA LEU A 64 4.95 2.49 4.08
C LEU A 64 5.43 1.67 5.29
N ARG A 65 6.74 1.58 5.55
CA ARG A 65 7.27 0.93 6.76
C ARG A 65 6.91 1.66 8.04
N ASN A 66 6.67 2.98 7.94
CA ASN A 66 6.20 3.82 9.06
C ASN A 66 4.67 3.93 9.08
N LEU A 67 3.96 3.09 8.32
CA LEU A 67 2.51 3.00 8.40
C LEU A 67 2.11 2.70 9.84
N ALA A 68 1.12 3.43 10.35
CA ALA A 68 0.67 3.31 11.72
C ALA A 68 -0.81 3.61 11.85
N SER A 69 -1.48 2.80 12.67
CA SER A 69 -2.82 3.08 13.18
C SER A 69 -2.66 3.70 14.57
N PRO A 70 -2.91 5.01 14.74
CA PRO A 70 -2.48 5.73 15.93
C PRO A 70 -3.32 5.49 17.17
N THR A 71 -4.60 5.13 17.06
CA THR A 71 -5.48 4.92 18.23
C THR A 71 -6.52 3.84 17.98
N THR A 72 -7.25 3.46 19.05
CA THR A 72 -8.27 2.40 19.02
C THR A 72 -9.53 2.75 18.25
N ASP A 73 -9.83 4.05 18.08
CA ASP A 73 -11.08 4.54 17.45
C ASP A 73 -10.85 5.06 16.03
N GLU A 74 -9.78 4.65 15.40
CA GLU A 74 -9.24 5.36 14.26
C GLU A 74 -9.54 4.75 12.90
N PRO A 75 -9.56 5.59 11.83
CA PRO A 75 -9.56 5.11 10.47
C PRO A 75 -8.40 4.13 10.24
N LEU A 76 -8.61 3.28 9.26
CA LEU A 76 -7.59 2.30 8.85
C LEU A 76 -6.26 2.97 8.57
N ALA A 77 -5.17 2.32 8.97
CA ALA A 77 -3.82 2.79 8.64
C ALA A 77 -3.64 2.89 7.11
N LEU A 78 -4.29 2.01 6.35
CA LEU A 78 -4.37 2.04 4.90
C LEU A 78 -5.81 2.42 4.49
N ASP A 79 -6.01 3.67 4.06
CA ASP A 79 -7.35 4.20 3.71
C ASP A 79 -7.80 3.82 2.29
N LEU A 80 -6.86 3.72 1.33
CA LEU A 80 -7.14 3.42 -0.07
C LEU A 80 -6.05 2.55 -0.68
N ASN A 81 -6.45 1.47 -1.35
CA ASN A 81 -5.59 0.52 -2.04
C ASN A 81 -6.02 0.35 -3.50
N GLU A 82 -5.74 1.35 -4.33
CA GLU A 82 -6.03 1.34 -5.76
C GLU A 82 -4.77 1.09 -6.61
N ALA A 83 -4.98 0.69 -7.86
CA ALA A 83 -3.87 0.34 -8.76
C ALA A 83 -2.92 1.51 -9.08
N GLN A 84 -3.44 2.75 -9.15
CA GLN A 84 -2.67 3.94 -9.53
C GLN A 84 -2.41 4.89 -8.36
N GLN A 85 -2.96 4.60 -7.20
CA GLN A 85 -2.79 5.41 -6.01
C GLN A 85 -2.91 4.58 -4.74
N ILE A 86 -2.31 5.10 -3.67
CA ILE A 86 -2.40 4.55 -2.32
C ILE A 86 -2.50 5.70 -1.32
N ILE A 87 -3.42 5.58 -0.35
CA ILE A 87 -3.55 6.51 0.77
C ILE A 87 -3.38 5.73 2.06
N PHE A 88 -2.52 6.21 2.94
CA PHE A 88 -2.26 5.58 4.22
C PHE A 88 -1.85 6.59 5.27
N GLN A 89 -1.87 6.16 6.53
CA GLN A 89 -1.41 6.94 7.67
C GLN A 89 0.00 6.50 8.05
N SER A 90 0.83 7.48 8.34
CA SER A 90 2.21 7.29 8.75
C SER A 90 2.49 8.02 10.05
N GLU A 91 3.36 7.46 10.87
CA GLU A 91 3.80 8.11 12.10
C GLU A 91 4.49 9.45 11.80
N GLY A 92 4.07 10.51 12.50
CA GLY A 92 4.69 11.82 12.42
C GLY A 92 6.09 11.83 13.01
N ARG A 93 7.07 12.37 12.29
CA ARG A 93 8.50 12.36 12.66
C ARG A 93 8.87 13.14 13.92
N THR A 94 7.94 13.85 14.56
CA THR A 94 8.22 14.81 15.63
C THR A 94 7.99 14.29 17.04
N MET A 95 7.52 13.04 17.20
CA MET A 95 7.17 12.48 18.51
C MET A 95 8.01 11.27 18.89
N PRO A 96 8.20 11.00 20.19
CA PRO A 96 8.85 9.79 20.66
C PRO A 96 8.11 8.54 20.18
N PRO A 97 8.81 7.45 19.84
CA PRO A 97 8.22 6.18 19.47
C PRO A 97 7.20 5.71 20.54
N GLY A 98 6.03 5.26 20.12
CA GLY A 98 4.97 4.77 21.00
C GLY A 98 4.00 5.85 21.52
N SER A 99 4.14 7.12 21.12
CA SER A 99 3.23 8.21 21.45
C SER A 99 2.24 8.51 20.35
N LEU A 100 1.74 7.48 19.68
CA LEU A 100 0.81 7.65 18.56
C LEU A 100 -0.55 8.16 19.06
N ASN A 101 -0.95 9.31 18.56
CA ASN A 101 -2.30 9.81 18.65
C ASN A 101 -2.63 10.55 17.34
N ALA A 102 -3.88 10.90 17.14
CA ALA A 102 -4.35 11.56 15.92
C ALA A 102 -3.50 12.78 15.53
N ALA A 103 -3.11 13.61 16.51
CA ALA A 103 -2.34 14.83 16.26
C ALA A 103 -0.89 14.59 15.77
N ASN A 104 -0.39 13.37 15.88
CA ASN A 104 0.98 12.98 15.50
C ASN A 104 1.04 12.20 14.19
N THR A 105 -0.10 11.95 13.60
CA THR A 105 -0.22 11.17 12.38
C THR A 105 -0.20 12.08 11.16
N THR A 106 0.37 11.59 10.09
CA THR A 106 0.37 12.23 8.77
C THR A 106 -0.31 11.31 7.78
N ARG A 107 -1.32 11.78 7.09
CA ARG A 107 -1.87 11.07 5.94
C ARG A 107 -0.97 11.29 4.76
N VAL A 108 -0.59 10.22 4.10
CA VAL A 108 0.30 10.21 2.93
C VAL A 108 -0.46 9.61 1.77
N ARG A 109 -0.40 10.25 0.63
CA ARG A 109 -0.90 9.73 -0.64
C ARG A 109 0.23 9.70 -1.65
N TYR A 110 0.34 8.59 -2.37
CA TYR A 110 1.08 8.51 -3.62
C TYR A 110 0.08 8.28 -4.74
N CYS A 111 0.20 9.03 -5.82
CA CYS A 111 -0.65 8.86 -6.99
C CYS A 111 0.10 9.17 -8.28
N LEU A 112 -0.23 8.43 -9.36
CA LEU A 112 0.28 8.66 -10.70
C LEU A 112 -0.70 9.55 -11.47
N GLY A 113 -0.22 10.71 -11.91
CA GLY A 113 -0.97 11.62 -12.76
C GLY A 113 -1.04 11.13 -14.20
N SER A 114 -2.06 11.60 -14.94
CA SER A 114 -2.19 11.34 -16.38
C SER A 114 -1.08 11.98 -17.22
N ASP A 115 -0.31 12.89 -16.62
CA ASP A 115 0.86 13.54 -17.19
C ASP A 115 2.16 12.69 -17.09
N GLY A 116 2.07 11.47 -16.51
CA GLY A 116 3.22 10.60 -16.27
C GLY A 116 4.08 11.02 -15.09
N ASN A 117 3.55 11.84 -14.20
CA ASN A 117 4.22 12.29 -13.00
C ASN A 117 3.69 11.55 -11.77
N LEU A 118 4.59 11.05 -10.93
CA LEU A 118 4.26 10.48 -9.64
C LEU A 118 4.34 11.57 -8.56
N TYR A 119 3.23 11.78 -7.86
CA TYR A 119 3.11 12.76 -6.80
C TYR A 119 3.05 12.08 -5.43
N ARG A 120 3.67 12.72 -4.44
CA ARG A 120 3.48 12.46 -3.03
C ARG A 120 2.74 13.63 -2.41
N GLN A 121 1.60 13.37 -1.80
CA GLN A 121 0.78 14.37 -1.11
C GLN A 121 0.69 14.02 0.37
N THR A 122 0.74 15.02 1.24
CA THR A 122 0.66 14.83 2.69
C THR A 122 -0.33 15.79 3.31
N GLN A 123 -1.11 15.28 4.27
CA GLN A 123 -2.00 16.04 5.12
C GLN A 123 -1.60 15.81 6.58
N THR A 124 -1.33 16.91 7.29
CA THR A 124 -1.03 16.90 8.73
C THR A 124 -2.10 17.69 9.46
N TRP A 125 -2.34 17.37 10.74
CA TRP A 125 -3.29 18.05 11.59
C TRP A 125 -2.75 18.14 13.02
N THR A 126 -3.30 19.07 13.80
CA THR A 126 -2.86 19.37 15.17
C THR A 126 -3.93 19.04 16.21
N THR A 127 -5.11 18.63 15.77
CA THR A 127 -6.24 18.26 16.63
C THR A 127 -6.29 16.75 16.85
N ALA A 128 -6.95 16.30 17.90
CA ALA A 128 -7.18 14.89 18.16
C ALA A 128 -8.25 14.26 17.23
N VAL A 129 -8.93 15.08 16.41
CA VAL A 129 -9.94 14.60 15.46
C VAL A 129 -9.30 14.45 14.08
N PHE A 130 -9.51 13.30 13.46
CA PHE A 130 -9.06 13.05 12.09
C PHE A 130 -9.85 13.90 11.11
N PRO A 131 -9.17 14.62 10.21
CA PRO A 131 -9.85 15.30 9.12
C PRO A 131 -10.33 14.30 8.07
N ASP A 132 -11.35 14.67 7.32
CA ASP A 132 -11.78 13.92 6.14
C ASP A 132 -10.63 13.74 5.15
N VAL A 133 -10.68 12.63 4.40
CA VAL A 133 -9.73 12.39 3.30
C VAL A 133 -10.01 13.40 2.20
N PRO A 134 -9.02 14.20 1.76
CA PRO A 134 -9.22 15.11 0.63
C PRO A 134 -9.55 14.34 -0.66
N ASP A 135 -10.14 15.05 -1.63
CA ASP A 135 -10.52 14.45 -2.91
C ASP A 135 -9.34 13.72 -3.57
N SER A 136 -9.55 12.45 -3.86
CA SER A 136 -8.58 11.54 -4.48
C SER A 136 -8.94 11.16 -5.93
N SER A 137 -9.98 11.76 -6.51
CA SER A 137 -10.44 11.48 -7.88
C SER A 137 -9.47 11.96 -8.97
N SER A 138 -8.58 12.90 -8.64
CA SER A 138 -7.54 13.41 -9.54
C SER A 138 -6.14 13.24 -8.94
N CYS A 139 -5.10 13.28 -9.75
CA CYS A 139 -3.70 13.30 -9.31
C CYS A 139 -2.92 14.42 -10.04
N PRO A 140 -2.35 15.39 -9.29
CA PRO A 140 -2.51 15.60 -7.85
C PRO A 140 -3.96 15.94 -7.49
N GLY A 141 -4.39 15.52 -6.27
CA GLY A 141 -5.76 15.70 -5.78
C GLY A 141 -6.05 17.14 -5.32
N ILE A 142 -7.29 17.58 -5.51
CA ILE A 142 -7.78 18.87 -5.01
C ILE A 142 -8.02 18.75 -3.50
N GLY A 143 -7.70 19.82 -2.75
CA GLY A 143 -7.88 19.85 -1.29
C GLY A 143 -6.71 19.27 -0.49
N TRP A 144 -5.73 18.64 -1.14
CA TRP A 144 -4.47 18.31 -0.50
C TRP A 144 -3.62 19.59 -0.33
N PRO A 145 -2.93 19.77 0.82
CA PRO A 145 -2.11 20.97 1.04
C PRO A 145 -1.03 21.13 -0.04
N GLU A 146 -0.93 22.32 -0.62
CA GLU A 146 0.08 22.60 -1.65
C GLU A 146 1.50 22.39 -1.11
N ALA A 147 1.79 22.85 0.10
CA ALA A 147 3.06 22.63 0.78
C ALA A 147 3.38 21.14 1.02
N GLY A 148 2.35 20.29 1.09
CA GLY A 148 2.44 18.85 1.24
C GLY A 148 2.52 18.09 -0.07
N THR A 149 2.29 18.75 -1.22
CA THR A 149 2.30 18.12 -2.55
C THR A 149 3.68 18.25 -3.18
N LYS A 150 4.29 17.12 -3.53
CA LYS A 150 5.63 17.04 -4.13
C LYS A 150 5.63 16.10 -5.33
N LEU A 151 6.24 16.54 -6.40
CA LEU A 151 6.63 15.69 -7.51
C LEU A 151 7.81 14.82 -7.07
N VAL A 152 7.68 13.49 -7.18
CA VAL A 152 8.71 12.53 -6.71
C VAL A 152 9.34 11.72 -7.82
N ALA A 153 8.66 11.52 -8.94
CA ALA A 153 9.22 10.96 -10.16
C ALA A 153 8.51 11.50 -11.40
N GLU A 154 9.24 11.59 -12.50
CA GLU A 154 8.76 12.02 -13.82
C GLU A 154 8.97 10.90 -14.85
N ASN A 155 8.31 11.04 -16.00
CA ASN A 155 8.43 10.11 -17.11
C ASN A 155 8.02 8.67 -16.76
N VAL A 156 7.02 8.53 -15.89
CA VAL A 156 6.43 7.24 -15.52
C VAL A 156 5.38 6.86 -16.58
N VAL A 157 5.61 5.74 -17.26
CA VAL A 157 4.79 5.28 -18.41
C VAL A 157 3.97 4.03 -18.08
N ASN A 158 3.48 3.93 -16.85
CA ASN A 158 2.67 2.78 -16.44
C ASN A 158 1.40 2.63 -17.29
N GLY A 159 0.75 3.74 -17.69
CA GLY A 159 -0.53 3.69 -18.39
C GLY A 159 -1.59 2.99 -17.54
N THR A 160 -2.13 1.87 -18.03
CA THR A 160 -3.09 1.04 -17.29
C THR A 160 -2.45 -0.02 -16.39
N ARG A 161 -1.12 -0.20 -16.46
CA ARG A 161 -0.39 -1.13 -15.60
C ARG A 161 -0.38 -0.61 -14.17
N PRO A 162 -0.68 -1.43 -13.17
CA PRO A 162 -0.73 -0.98 -11.78
C PRO A 162 0.64 -0.44 -11.31
N VAL A 163 0.61 0.69 -10.60
CA VAL A 163 1.73 1.19 -9.81
C VAL A 163 1.81 0.41 -8.51
N PHE A 164 0.64 0.11 -7.91
CA PHE A 164 0.52 -0.61 -6.64
C PHE A 164 -0.21 -1.92 -6.84
N ALA A 165 0.30 -2.97 -6.21
CA ALA A 165 -0.36 -4.26 -6.10
C ALA A 165 -0.37 -4.69 -4.62
N TYR A 166 -1.46 -5.32 -4.20
CA TYR A 166 -1.75 -5.68 -2.82
C TYR A 166 -2.00 -7.18 -2.71
N ASN A 167 -1.62 -7.76 -1.57
CA ASN A 167 -1.86 -9.18 -1.31
C ASN A 167 -3.29 -9.48 -0.83
N ALA A 168 -4.12 -8.47 -0.60
CA ALA A 168 -5.54 -8.58 -0.24
C ALA A 168 -6.36 -7.44 -0.84
N THR A 169 -7.68 -7.63 -0.94
CA THR A 169 -8.63 -6.62 -1.46
C THR A 169 -9.17 -5.71 -0.36
N ASP A 170 -9.38 -6.23 0.86
CA ASP A 170 -9.75 -5.39 2.01
C ASP A 170 -8.47 -4.68 2.52
N PRO A 171 -8.45 -3.35 2.64
CA PRO A 171 -7.30 -2.62 3.18
C PRO A 171 -6.84 -3.10 4.55
N ARG A 172 -7.75 -3.66 5.36
CA ARG A 172 -7.45 -4.20 6.70
C ARG A 172 -6.60 -5.46 6.67
N ASP A 173 -6.71 -6.23 5.59
CA ASP A 173 -6.04 -7.51 5.43
C ASP A 173 -4.74 -7.40 4.62
N VAL A 174 -4.43 -6.19 4.08
CA VAL A 174 -3.20 -5.96 3.32
C VAL A 174 -2.00 -6.00 4.25
N THR A 175 -1.12 -6.95 4.05
CA THR A 175 0.14 -7.07 4.79
C THR A 175 1.37 -6.80 3.92
N GLU A 176 1.20 -6.75 2.59
CA GLU A 176 2.27 -6.47 1.64
C GLU A 176 1.76 -5.54 0.54
N VAL A 177 2.56 -4.51 0.24
CA VAL A 177 2.36 -3.62 -0.90
C VAL A 177 3.56 -3.74 -1.82
N SER A 178 3.31 -4.11 -3.06
CA SER A 178 4.28 -4.10 -4.15
C SER A 178 4.09 -2.86 -5.01
N SER A 179 5.19 -2.21 -5.38
CA SER A 179 5.18 -1.04 -6.26
C SER A 179 6.01 -1.31 -7.50
N THR A 180 5.47 -0.95 -8.68
CA THR A 180 6.17 -1.10 -9.96
C THR A 180 6.06 0.19 -10.77
N LEU A 181 7.21 0.73 -11.16
CA LEU A 181 7.31 1.91 -12.03
C LEU A 181 7.98 1.52 -13.34
N PHE A 182 7.38 1.93 -14.44
CA PHE A 182 7.96 1.87 -15.77
C PHE A 182 8.38 3.29 -16.16
N VAL A 183 9.66 3.50 -16.46
CA VAL A 183 10.22 4.82 -16.72
C VAL A 183 10.79 4.88 -18.13
N ASP A 184 10.32 5.86 -18.91
CA ASP A 184 10.78 6.10 -20.28
C ASP A 184 10.67 7.58 -20.64
N VAL A 185 11.79 8.22 -20.96
CA VAL A 185 11.85 9.64 -21.36
C VAL A 185 11.57 9.87 -22.85
N ASN A 186 11.53 8.81 -23.65
CA ASN A 186 11.33 8.89 -25.08
C ASN A 186 10.56 7.69 -25.63
N PRO A 187 9.27 7.52 -25.26
CA PRO A 187 8.47 6.37 -25.66
C PRO A 187 8.52 6.11 -27.17
N GLY A 188 8.77 4.85 -27.55
CA GLY A 188 8.84 4.43 -28.95
C GLY A 188 10.22 4.57 -29.61
N ARG A 189 11.26 4.94 -28.87
CA ARG A 189 12.67 4.96 -29.31
C ARG A 189 13.57 4.29 -28.29
N PRO A 190 14.70 3.66 -28.73
CA PRO A 190 15.71 3.19 -27.78
C PRO A 190 16.35 4.35 -26.99
N PRO A 191 16.74 4.12 -25.70
CA PRO A 191 16.57 2.89 -24.93
C PRO A 191 15.11 2.63 -24.56
N THR A 192 14.73 1.34 -24.46
CA THR A 192 13.39 0.94 -24.03
C THR A 192 13.13 1.32 -22.57
N GLU A 193 11.85 1.28 -22.16
CA GLU A 193 11.44 1.55 -20.79
C GLU A 193 12.24 0.73 -19.76
N SER A 194 12.49 1.34 -18.61
CA SER A 194 13.14 0.69 -17.47
C SER A 194 12.11 0.34 -16.42
N THR A 195 12.15 -0.90 -15.92
CA THR A 195 11.25 -1.37 -14.87
C THR A 195 11.94 -1.31 -13.51
N LEU A 196 11.29 -0.66 -12.55
CA LEU A 196 11.70 -0.58 -11.14
C LEU A 196 10.61 -1.23 -10.30
N GLN A 197 10.98 -2.12 -9.40
CA GLN A 197 10.04 -2.84 -8.53
C GLN A 197 10.54 -2.88 -7.09
N SER A 198 9.62 -2.74 -6.13
CA SER A 198 9.87 -2.86 -4.71
C SER A 198 8.65 -3.44 -4.01
N SER A 199 8.86 -4.23 -2.97
CA SER A 199 7.81 -4.74 -2.08
C SER A 199 8.08 -4.35 -0.64
N VAL A 200 7.03 -4.03 0.10
CA VAL A 200 7.09 -3.62 1.50
C VAL A 200 6.09 -4.42 2.31
N TYR A 201 6.56 -5.08 3.38
CA TYR A 201 5.70 -5.66 4.40
C TYR A 201 5.28 -4.60 5.41
N LEU A 202 3.96 -4.51 5.65
CA LEU A 202 3.34 -3.58 6.58
C LEU A 202 3.36 -4.19 7.98
N ARG A 203 4.18 -3.64 8.89
CA ARG A 203 4.38 -4.22 10.23
C ARG A 203 3.43 -3.66 11.28
N ASN A 204 2.94 -2.43 11.07
CA ASN A 204 2.14 -1.69 12.05
C ASN A 204 0.67 -1.59 11.64
N GLN A 205 0.23 -2.38 10.67
CA GLN A 205 -1.18 -2.45 10.32
C GLN A 205 -1.90 -3.28 11.36
N ASN A 206 -2.98 -2.75 11.93
CA ASN A 206 -3.88 -3.52 12.77
C ASN A 206 -4.69 -4.47 11.90
N ARG A 207 -4.61 -5.76 12.19
CA ARG A 207 -5.38 -6.80 11.52
C ARG A 207 -6.54 -7.23 12.41
N LYS A 208 -7.59 -7.78 11.81
CA LYS A 208 -8.72 -8.31 12.57
C LYS A 208 -8.28 -9.47 13.46
N PRO A 209 -8.83 -9.57 14.68
CA PRO A 209 -8.65 -10.75 15.50
C PRO A 209 -9.31 -11.99 14.86
N ALA A 210 -8.86 -13.17 15.21
CA ALA A 210 -9.48 -14.43 14.83
C ALA A 210 -10.46 -14.85 15.93
N ALA A 211 -11.76 -14.93 15.60
CA ALA A 211 -12.82 -15.31 16.53
C ALA A 211 -13.03 -16.84 16.50
N VAL A 212 -12.54 -17.51 17.54
CA VAL A 212 -12.67 -18.97 17.72
C VAL A 212 -13.30 -19.25 19.08
N PHE A 213 -14.29 -20.14 19.14
CA PHE A 213 -14.90 -20.53 20.39
C PHE A 213 -15.34 -21.99 20.41
N SER A 214 -15.56 -22.53 21.59
CA SER A 214 -16.12 -23.86 21.82
C SER A 214 -17.31 -23.79 22.76
N LEU A 215 -18.20 -24.78 22.65
CA LEU A 215 -19.40 -24.91 23.46
C LEU A 215 -19.38 -26.21 24.28
N ALA A 216 -19.86 -26.12 25.51
CA ALA A 216 -20.05 -27.28 26.38
C ALA A 216 -21.33 -27.12 27.21
N LEU A 217 -21.91 -28.21 27.67
CA LEU A 217 -23.00 -28.21 28.63
C LEU A 217 -22.48 -28.18 30.06
N ALA A 218 -23.13 -27.40 30.92
CA ALA A 218 -22.89 -27.35 32.36
C ALA A 218 -24.16 -27.56 33.16
N ASN A 219 -24.02 -27.67 34.47
CA ASN A 219 -25.11 -27.77 35.42
C ASN A 219 -26.13 -28.89 35.06
N ALA A 220 -25.63 -30.10 34.79
CA ALA A 220 -26.40 -31.23 34.35
C ALA A 220 -27.24 -30.97 33.07
N GLY A 221 -26.74 -30.13 32.18
CA GLY A 221 -27.39 -29.86 30.90
C GLY A 221 -28.40 -28.70 30.93
N THR A 222 -28.38 -27.83 31.95
CA THR A 222 -29.28 -26.67 32.03
C THR A 222 -28.60 -25.35 31.68
N SER A 223 -27.32 -25.38 31.36
CA SER A 223 -26.53 -24.20 31.01
C SER A 223 -25.56 -24.53 29.90
N ILE A 224 -25.22 -23.52 29.13
CA ILE A 224 -24.18 -23.56 28.09
C ILE A 224 -22.93 -22.84 28.63
N ILE A 225 -21.78 -23.51 28.54
CA ILE A 225 -20.47 -22.85 28.68
C ILE A 225 -20.00 -22.46 27.29
N MET A 226 -19.67 -21.19 27.11
CA MET A 226 -19.14 -20.59 25.91
C MET A 226 -17.71 -20.16 26.21
N ASN A 227 -16.72 -20.67 25.48
CA ASN A 227 -15.30 -20.44 25.74
C ASN A 227 -14.59 -19.96 24.47
N ALA A 228 -14.12 -18.70 24.48
CA ALA A 228 -13.40 -18.07 23.39
C ALA A 228 -11.88 -17.92 23.66
N SER A 229 -11.31 -18.71 24.58
CA SER A 229 -9.88 -18.61 24.95
C SER A 229 -8.90 -18.96 23.81
N GLU A 230 -9.38 -19.57 22.74
CA GLU A 230 -8.58 -19.87 21.54
C GLU A 230 -8.61 -18.73 20.51
N SER A 231 -9.38 -17.67 20.76
CA SER A 231 -9.34 -16.48 19.93
C SER A 231 -7.99 -15.77 20.07
N THR A 232 -7.47 -15.28 18.95
CA THR A 232 -6.13 -14.65 18.88
C THR A 232 -6.18 -13.35 18.12
N ASP A 233 -5.27 -12.45 18.46
CA ASP A 233 -4.98 -11.24 17.72
C ASP A 233 -3.60 -11.34 17.06
N PRO A 234 -3.46 -11.01 15.76
CA PRO A 234 -2.18 -11.10 15.07
C PRO A 234 -1.09 -10.16 15.61
N GLU A 235 -1.49 -9.08 16.28
CA GLU A 235 -0.63 -8.09 16.92
C GLU A 235 -0.55 -8.26 18.44
N GLU A 236 -1.10 -9.37 18.96
CA GLU A 236 -1.13 -9.72 20.39
C GLU A 236 -1.82 -8.66 21.27
N LYS A 237 -2.79 -7.93 20.72
CA LYS A 237 -3.55 -6.95 21.48
C LYS A 237 -4.54 -7.61 22.43
N PRO A 238 -4.91 -6.93 23.52
CA PRO A 238 -5.97 -7.40 24.42
C PRO A 238 -7.29 -7.53 23.67
N LEU A 239 -7.96 -8.66 23.83
CA LEU A 239 -9.25 -8.95 23.21
C LEU A 239 -10.39 -8.67 24.17
N SER A 240 -11.49 -8.19 23.62
CA SER A 240 -12.80 -8.08 24.27
C SER A 240 -13.79 -8.99 23.55
N PHE A 241 -14.79 -9.47 24.29
CA PHE A 241 -15.74 -10.47 23.81
C PHE A 241 -17.17 -9.95 23.98
N THR A 242 -18.01 -10.24 22.99
CA THR A 242 -19.46 -10.00 23.08
C THR A 242 -20.18 -11.26 22.60
N TRP A 243 -20.92 -11.89 23.49
CA TRP A 243 -21.62 -13.14 23.21
C TRP A 243 -23.05 -12.88 22.71
N TYR A 244 -23.52 -13.71 21.81
CA TYR A 244 -24.87 -13.71 21.29
C TYR A 244 -25.43 -15.12 21.42
N VAL A 245 -26.60 -15.24 22.06
CA VAL A 245 -27.34 -16.49 22.16
C VAL A 245 -28.72 -16.30 21.51
N ASP A 246 -29.06 -17.15 20.55
CA ASP A 246 -30.27 -17.05 19.73
C ASP A 246 -30.43 -15.67 19.06
N GLY A 247 -29.30 -15.07 18.65
CA GLY A 247 -29.25 -13.77 18.02
C GLY A 247 -29.40 -12.56 18.98
N VAL A 248 -29.54 -12.81 20.27
CA VAL A 248 -29.64 -11.78 21.30
C VAL A 248 -28.29 -11.58 21.98
N GLU A 249 -27.84 -10.35 22.09
CA GLU A 249 -26.63 -9.99 22.82
C GLU A 249 -26.78 -10.29 24.30
N GLU A 250 -25.76 -10.93 24.87
CA GLU A 250 -25.71 -11.20 26.29
C GLU A 250 -25.35 -9.93 27.06
N SER A 251 -25.96 -9.77 28.24
CA SER A 251 -25.76 -8.62 29.13
C SER A 251 -25.72 -9.09 30.57
N GLY A 252 -25.06 -8.31 31.43
CA GLY A 252 -24.93 -8.61 32.85
C GLY A 252 -23.52 -9.05 33.23
N GLU A 253 -23.40 -9.61 34.43
CA GLU A 253 -22.12 -10.04 35.00
C GLU A 253 -21.50 -11.19 34.15
N GLY A 254 -20.24 -11.01 33.76
CA GLY A 254 -19.51 -11.99 32.94
C GLY A 254 -19.91 -12.08 31.47
N ALA A 255 -20.84 -11.22 30.99
CA ALA A 255 -21.30 -11.24 29.60
C ALA A 255 -20.17 -10.95 28.58
N ASN A 256 -19.12 -10.28 29.01
CA ASN A 256 -17.96 -9.93 28.18
C ASN A 256 -16.70 -10.76 28.54
N ASP A 257 -16.85 -11.78 29.37
CA ASP A 257 -15.74 -12.63 29.76
C ASP A 257 -15.36 -13.58 28.60
N VAL A 258 -14.09 -13.96 28.57
CA VAL A 258 -13.57 -14.96 27.61
C VAL A 258 -14.26 -16.32 27.76
N VAL A 259 -14.71 -16.64 28.96
CA VAL A 259 -15.55 -17.82 29.24
C VAL A 259 -16.82 -17.33 29.90
N HIS A 260 -17.95 -17.53 29.23
CA HIS A 260 -19.27 -17.14 29.74
C HIS A 260 -20.17 -18.37 29.91
N THR A 261 -20.95 -18.41 31.00
CA THR A 261 -21.90 -19.48 31.26
C THR A 261 -23.32 -18.92 31.34
N LYS A 262 -24.21 -19.39 30.49
CA LYS A 262 -25.58 -18.97 30.45
C LYS A 262 -26.57 -20.13 30.74
N ALA A 263 -27.48 -19.90 31.64
CA ALA A 263 -28.64 -20.79 31.82
C ALA A 263 -29.64 -20.58 30.67
N VAL A 264 -30.08 -21.65 30.06
CA VAL A 264 -31.00 -21.63 28.92
C VAL A 264 -32.11 -22.70 29.10
N SER A 265 -33.22 -22.56 28.37
CA SER A 265 -34.27 -23.56 28.32
C SER A 265 -33.79 -24.82 27.61
N ALA A 266 -34.56 -25.87 27.70
CA ALA A 266 -34.34 -27.07 26.87
C ALA A 266 -34.64 -26.75 25.40
N GLY A 267 -33.80 -27.25 24.49
CA GLY A 267 -33.93 -27.01 23.07
C GLY A 267 -32.61 -26.83 22.35
N THR A 268 -32.65 -26.49 21.09
CA THR A 268 -31.47 -26.12 20.31
C THR A 268 -31.28 -24.61 20.39
N HIS A 269 -30.09 -24.20 20.78
CA HIS A 269 -29.67 -22.81 20.86
C HIS A 269 -28.55 -22.54 19.87
N THR A 270 -28.51 -21.32 19.34
CA THR A 270 -27.46 -20.85 18.48
C THR A 270 -26.56 -19.87 19.25
N VAL A 271 -25.27 -19.99 19.08
CA VAL A 271 -24.27 -19.14 19.75
C VAL A 271 -23.31 -18.55 18.75
N LYS A 272 -22.97 -17.29 18.93
CA LYS A 272 -21.95 -16.56 18.20
C LYS A 272 -21.18 -15.68 19.16
N VAL A 273 -19.89 -15.46 18.93
CA VAL A 273 -19.08 -14.49 19.64
C VAL A 273 -18.54 -13.43 18.66
N ARG A 274 -18.58 -12.19 19.09
CA ARG A 274 -17.79 -11.10 18.49
C ARG A 274 -16.55 -10.89 19.32
N VAL A 275 -15.40 -10.94 18.67
CA VAL A 275 -14.10 -10.70 19.28
C VAL A 275 -13.55 -9.41 18.73
N SER A 276 -13.10 -8.48 19.59
CA SER A 276 -12.60 -7.17 19.19
C SER A 276 -11.30 -6.85 19.90
N ASP A 277 -10.36 -6.22 19.18
CA ASP A 277 -9.11 -5.64 19.67
C ASP A 277 -9.23 -4.15 19.97
N GLY A 278 -10.46 -3.61 19.94
CA GLY A 278 -10.84 -2.21 20.06
C GLY A 278 -11.33 -1.65 18.73
N PRO A 279 -10.45 -1.27 17.78
CA PRO A 279 -10.89 -0.69 16.51
C PRO A 279 -11.45 -1.71 15.52
N LEU A 280 -10.99 -2.94 15.57
CA LEU A 280 -11.43 -4.00 14.67
C LEU A 280 -12.14 -5.10 15.43
N PHE A 281 -13.01 -5.81 14.73
CA PHE A 281 -13.66 -6.98 15.28
C PHE A 281 -13.89 -8.06 14.20
N GLU A 282 -14.08 -9.27 14.67
CA GLU A 282 -14.52 -10.41 13.86
C GLU A 282 -15.64 -11.13 14.58
N ASP A 283 -16.67 -11.49 13.82
CA ASP A 283 -17.77 -12.35 14.29
C ASP A 283 -17.42 -13.81 13.95
N SER A 284 -17.52 -14.70 14.92
CA SER A 284 -17.33 -16.13 14.68
C SER A 284 -18.43 -16.72 13.79
N GLU A 285 -18.18 -17.87 13.22
CA GLU A 285 -19.25 -18.71 12.70
C GLU A 285 -20.26 -19.03 13.81
N THR A 286 -21.55 -19.15 13.43
CA THR A 286 -22.59 -19.51 14.38
C THR A 286 -22.55 -21.03 14.64
N GLN A 287 -22.43 -21.43 15.91
CA GLN A 287 -22.50 -22.82 16.32
C GLN A 287 -23.85 -23.11 17.00
N SER A 288 -24.34 -24.35 16.89
CA SER A 288 -25.54 -24.79 17.55
C SER A 288 -25.24 -25.81 18.64
N ILE A 289 -25.93 -25.71 19.76
CA ILE A 289 -25.84 -26.65 20.85
C ILE A 289 -27.23 -27.05 21.30
N CYS A 290 -27.46 -28.35 21.52
CA CYS A 290 -28.70 -28.85 22.05
C CYS A 290 -28.64 -29.05 23.56
N VAL A 291 -29.59 -28.48 24.29
CA VAL A 291 -29.78 -28.60 25.72
C VAL A 291 -30.88 -29.62 26.01
N PRO A 292 -30.56 -30.79 26.57
CA PRO A 292 -31.51 -31.85 26.79
C PRO A 292 -32.46 -31.56 27.96
N SER A 293 -33.69 -32.06 27.89
CA SER A 293 -34.58 -32.11 29.04
C SER A 293 -35.49 -33.35 28.92
N PRO A 294 -35.10 -34.46 29.52
CA PRO A 294 -35.92 -35.67 29.50
C PRO A 294 -37.33 -35.47 30.07
N ALA A 295 -37.45 -34.56 31.06
CA ALA A 295 -38.76 -34.24 31.67
C ALA A 295 -39.71 -33.49 30.71
N GLN A 296 -39.16 -32.81 29.70
CA GLN A 296 -39.91 -32.09 28.66
C GLN A 296 -39.90 -32.81 27.31
N GLY A 297 -39.36 -34.03 27.24
CA GLY A 297 -39.26 -34.80 26.01
C GLY A 297 -38.22 -34.27 25.01
N VAL A 298 -37.34 -33.38 25.41
CA VAL A 298 -36.24 -32.86 24.57
C VAL A 298 -35.06 -33.82 24.62
N THR A 299 -34.84 -34.56 23.53
CA THR A 299 -33.68 -35.43 23.36
C THR A 299 -32.76 -34.86 22.31
N CYS A 300 -31.44 -34.71 22.66
CA CYS A 300 -30.43 -34.30 21.73
C CYS A 300 -29.86 -35.54 21.04
N THR A 301 -30.04 -35.63 19.74
CA THR A 301 -29.25 -36.57 18.94
C THR A 301 -27.88 -35.92 18.68
N THR A 302 -26.80 -36.55 19.15
CA THR A 302 -25.44 -36.22 18.72
C THR A 302 -25.35 -36.38 17.20
N PRO A 303 -24.79 -35.40 16.46
CA PRO A 303 -24.56 -35.52 15.04
C PRO A 303 -23.64 -36.68 14.69
#